data_b0b5b2add238e3867fd1a111818523dc
#
_entry.id   b0b5b2add238e3867fd1a111818523dc
#
_cell.length_a   1.000
_cell.length_b   1.000
_cell.length_c   1.000
_cell.angle_alpha   90.00
_cell.angle_beta   90.00
_cell.angle_gamma   90.00
#
_symmetry.space_group_name_H-M   'P 1'
#
loop_
_entity.id
_entity.type
_entity.pdbx_description
1 polymer ?
#
loop_
_entity_poly.entity_id
_entity_poly.type
_entity_poly.pdbx_seq_one_letter_code
_entity_poly.pdbx_strand_id
1 'polypeptide(L)'
;MVINTKKNTPKKQNDKTYSMYVFVYYTNNRRFCLGYYDYESGLWMDNDGMVISEDFVWCYLPIKQMKAYIYSTKMRNEEMF
;
A
#
# COMPACT_ATOMS: atom_id res chain seq x y z
N MET A 1 4.20 -2.24 13.86
CA MET A 1 4.22 -2.10 12.38
C MET A 1 5.58 -2.54 11.87
N VAL A 2 5.60 -3.42 10.88
CA VAL A 2 6.84 -3.91 10.30
C VAL A 2 7.17 -3.08 9.06
N ILE A 3 8.37 -2.51 9.06
CA ILE A 3 8.87 -1.72 7.92
C ILE A 3 9.78 -2.62 7.09
N ASN A 4 9.53 -2.66 5.80
CA ASN A 4 10.26 -3.52 4.87
C ASN A 4 11.06 -2.68 3.88
N THR A 5 12.17 -3.23 3.40
CA THR A 5 12.90 -2.65 2.28
C THR A 5 12.34 -3.19 0.97
N LYS A 6 12.74 -2.60 -0.15
CA LYS A 6 12.25 -3.05 -1.46
C LYS A 6 12.72 -4.44 -1.86
N LYS A 7 13.65 -5.04 -1.11
CA LYS A 7 14.09 -6.43 -1.32
C LYS A 7 13.02 -7.44 -0.92
N ASN A 8 12.16 -7.08 0.02
CA ASN A 8 11.01 -7.89 0.39
C ASN A 8 9.83 -7.41 -0.44
N THR A 9 9.03 -8.35 -0.94
CA THR A 9 7.88 -8.00 -1.77
C THR A 9 6.60 -8.34 -1.02
N PRO A 10 5.55 -7.51 -1.16
CA PRO A 10 4.27 -7.81 -0.53
C PRO A 10 3.61 -9.01 -1.17
N LYS A 11 2.70 -9.63 -0.43
CA LYS A 11 2.02 -10.83 -0.87
C LYS A 11 1.23 -10.58 -2.15
N LYS A 12 1.37 -11.49 -3.11
CA LYS A 12 0.58 -11.46 -4.34
C LYS A 12 -0.88 -11.76 -4.04
N GLN A 13 -1.78 -11.07 -4.69
CA GLN A 13 -3.20 -11.39 -4.64
C GLN A 13 -3.46 -12.73 -5.33
N ASN A 14 -4.45 -13.49 -4.85
CA ASN A 14 -4.67 -14.86 -5.32
C ASN A 14 -5.03 -14.94 -6.80
N ASP A 15 -5.79 -13.97 -7.29
CA ASP A 15 -6.31 -13.99 -8.66
C ASP A 15 -5.67 -12.93 -9.56
N LYS A 16 -4.56 -12.34 -9.14
CA LYS A 16 -3.90 -11.26 -9.87
C LYS A 16 -2.41 -11.49 -9.93
N THR A 17 -1.73 -10.83 -10.86
CA THR A 17 -0.28 -10.90 -11.02
C THR A 17 0.46 -9.87 -10.19
N TYR A 18 -0.26 -9.11 -9.36
CA TYR A 18 0.33 -8.03 -8.57
C TYR A 18 -0.22 -8.04 -7.15
N SER A 19 0.51 -7.37 -6.26
CA SER A 19 0.12 -7.22 -4.87
C SER A 19 -0.98 -6.19 -4.71
N MET A 20 -1.60 -6.17 -3.53
CA MET A 20 -2.41 -5.02 -3.13
C MET A 20 -1.52 -3.81 -2.95
N TYR A 21 -2.12 -2.62 -2.93
CA TYR A 21 -1.37 -1.40 -2.62
C TYR A 21 -0.80 -1.48 -1.22
N VAL A 22 0.43 -0.98 -1.09
CA VAL A 22 1.12 -0.83 0.19
C VAL A 22 1.55 0.62 0.35
N PHE A 23 1.88 1.00 1.56
CA PHE A 23 2.37 2.34 1.86
C PHE A 23 3.86 2.39 1.54
N VAL A 24 4.26 3.30 0.65
CA VAL A 24 5.64 3.46 0.21
C VAL A 24 6.16 4.81 0.68
N TYR A 25 7.32 4.82 1.31
CA TYR A 25 7.99 6.04 1.77
C TYR A 25 9.36 6.15 1.11
N TYR A 26 9.56 7.22 0.33
CA TYR A 26 10.82 7.48 -0.35
C TYR A 26 11.84 8.02 0.65
N THR A 27 12.94 7.31 0.83
CA THR A 27 13.91 7.62 1.87
C THR A 27 14.71 8.88 1.59
N ASN A 28 14.89 9.24 0.32
CA ASN A 28 15.74 10.37 -0.08
C ASN A 28 15.01 11.70 -0.16
N ASN A 29 13.71 11.71 -0.37
CA ASN A 29 12.98 12.95 -0.55
C ASN A 29 11.79 13.13 0.39
N ARG A 30 11.64 12.22 1.35
CA ARG A 30 10.62 12.30 2.42
C ARG A 30 9.18 12.37 1.90
N ARG A 31 8.95 11.84 0.72
CA ARG A 31 7.60 11.73 0.16
C ARG A 31 7.08 10.32 0.34
N PHE A 32 5.78 10.17 0.26
CA PHE A 32 5.17 8.86 0.33
C PHE A 32 4.09 8.74 -0.75
N CYS A 33 3.78 7.51 -1.08
CA CYS A 33 2.71 7.20 -2.03
C CYS A 33 2.18 5.81 -1.74
N LEU A 34 1.14 5.43 -2.46
CA LEU A 34 0.72 4.03 -2.52
C LEU A 34 1.43 3.38 -3.69
N GLY A 35 1.88 2.15 -3.49
CA GLY A 35 2.55 1.41 -4.55
C GLY A 35 2.19 -0.05 -4.47
N TYR A 36 2.59 -0.80 -5.47
CA TYR A 36 2.39 -2.24 -5.52
C TYR A 36 3.54 -2.91 -6.24
N TYR A 37 3.67 -4.20 -6.02
CA TYR A 37 4.67 -5.00 -6.72
C TYR A 37 3.99 -5.83 -7.79
N ASP A 38 4.49 -5.73 -9.01
CA ASP A 38 4.00 -6.50 -10.14
C ASP A 38 4.85 -7.74 -10.30
N TYR A 39 4.28 -8.91 -9.99
CA TYR A 39 4.99 -10.18 -10.06
C TYR A 39 5.25 -10.64 -11.49
N GLU A 40 4.50 -10.15 -12.45
CA GLU A 40 4.72 -10.49 -13.86
C GLU A 40 5.96 -9.82 -14.40
N SER A 41 6.12 -8.53 -14.15
CA SER A 41 7.28 -7.77 -14.64
C SER A 41 8.45 -7.75 -13.66
N GLY A 42 8.20 -8.04 -12.39
CA GLY A 42 9.21 -7.92 -11.34
C GLY A 42 9.53 -6.48 -10.97
N LEU A 43 8.58 -5.57 -11.20
CA LEU A 43 8.80 -4.15 -10.96
C LEU A 43 7.88 -3.62 -9.88
N TRP A 44 8.39 -2.64 -9.12
CA TRP A 44 7.59 -1.86 -8.19
C TRP A 44 6.94 -0.71 -8.96
N MET A 45 5.65 -0.52 -8.73
CA MET A 45 4.87 0.50 -9.43
C MET A 45 4.22 1.43 -8.41
N ASP A 46 4.13 2.71 -8.75
CA ASP A 46 3.38 3.66 -7.93
C ASP A 46 1.90 3.68 -8.36
N ASN A 47 1.11 4.47 -7.66
CA ASN A 47 -0.33 4.53 -7.92
C ASN A 47 -0.68 5.31 -9.20
N ASP A 48 0.29 5.92 -9.84
CA ASP A 48 0.12 6.57 -11.14
C ASP A 48 0.54 5.67 -12.31
N GLY A 49 0.95 4.44 -12.00
CA GLY A 49 1.37 3.49 -13.02
C GLY A 49 2.82 3.67 -13.46
N MET A 50 3.62 4.40 -12.70
CA MET A 50 5.03 4.62 -13.01
C MET A 50 5.91 3.67 -12.22
N VAL A 51 7.01 3.23 -12.82
CA VAL A 51 7.98 2.38 -12.14
C VAL A 51 8.70 3.18 -11.07
N ILE A 52 8.80 2.58 -9.87
CA ILE A 52 9.54 3.19 -8.76
C ILE A 52 11.00 2.76 -8.86
N SER A 53 11.87 3.71 -9.16
CA SER A 53 13.31 3.46 -9.26
C SER A 53 14.10 4.01 -8.08
N GLU A 54 13.50 4.85 -7.25
CA GLU A 54 14.14 5.44 -6.08
C GLU A 54 14.19 4.45 -4.92
N ASP A 55 15.07 4.70 -3.98
CA ASP A 55 15.10 3.93 -2.73
C ASP A 55 13.88 4.27 -1.88
N PHE A 56 13.31 3.24 -1.28
CA PHE A 56 12.13 3.39 -0.43
C PHE A 56 12.05 2.27 0.60
N VAL A 57 11.21 2.49 1.59
CA VAL A 57 10.76 1.46 2.52
C VAL A 57 9.24 1.38 2.40
N TRP A 58 8.68 0.28 2.82
CA TRP A 58 7.23 0.09 2.69
C TRP A 58 6.67 -0.70 3.86
N CYS A 59 5.37 -0.56 4.07
CA CYS A 59 4.65 -1.38 5.04
C CYS A 59 3.25 -1.67 4.51
N TYR A 60 2.64 -2.71 5.05
CA TYR A 60 1.25 -3.00 4.71
C TYR A 60 0.33 -1.92 5.26
N LEU A 61 -0.72 -1.61 4.52
CA LEU A 61 -1.76 -0.72 5.00
C LEU A 61 -2.52 -1.43 6.13
N PRO A 62 -2.87 -0.71 7.20
CA PRO A 62 -3.65 -1.29 8.30
C PRO A 62 -5.14 -1.40 7.92
N ILE A 63 -5.43 -2.23 6.92
CA ILE A 63 -6.75 -2.31 6.30
C ILE A 63 -7.82 -2.72 7.30
N LYS A 64 -7.53 -3.71 8.14
CA LYS A 64 -8.49 -4.18 9.13
C LYS A 64 -8.88 -3.07 10.11
N GLN A 65 -7.89 -2.36 10.61
CA GLN A 65 -8.10 -1.25 11.54
C GLN A 65 -8.85 -0.10 10.87
N MET A 66 -8.50 0.20 9.64
CA MET A 66 -9.15 1.25 8.87
C MET A 66 -10.61 0.90 8.59
N LYS A 67 -10.88 -0.34 8.20
CA LYS A 67 -12.25 -0.79 7.97
C LYS A 67 -13.08 -0.75 9.26
N ALA A 68 -12.49 -1.19 10.35
CA ALA A 68 -13.18 -1.17 11.64
C ALA A 68 -13.52 0.26 12.07
N TYR A 69 -12.57 1.18 11.88
CA TYR A 69 -12.79 2.60 12.20
C TYR A 69 -13.90 3.19 11.33
N ILE A 70 -13.84 2.97 10.03
CA ILE A 70 -14.84 3.50 9.08
C ILE A 70 -16.21 2.95 9.41
N TYR A 71 -16.30 1.65 9.70
CA TYR A 71 -17.57 1.03 10.06
C TYR A 71 -18.16 1.65 11.32
N SER A 72 -17.37 1.80 12.37
CA SER A 72 -17.82 2.45 13.60
C SER A 72 -18.29 3.88 13.37
N THR A 73 -17.51 4.63 12.61
CA THR A 73 -17.83 6.03 12.32
C THR A 73 -19.10 6.13 11.47
N LYS A 74 -19.24 5.25 10.49
CA LYS A 74 -20.43 5.22 9.64
C LYS A 74 -21.66 4.90 10.47
N MET A 75 -21.57 3.91 11.34
CA MET A 75 -22.67 3.56 12.24
C MET A 75 -23.07 4.72 13.14
N ARG A 76 -22.08 5.48 13.58
CA ARG A 76 -22.28 6.60 14.49
C ARG A 76 -22.84 7.82 13.77
N ASN A 77 -22.44 8.04 12.55
CA ASN A 77 -22.75 9.26 11.78
C ASN A 77 -23.78 9.04 10.70
N GLU A 78 -24.38 7.86 10.65
CA GLU A 78 -25.32 7.51 9.58
C GLU A 78 -26.49 8.47 9.49
N GLU A 79 -26.95 8.98 10.63
CA GLU A 79 -28.06 9.92 10.69
C GLU A 79 -27.67 11.34 10.29
N MET A 80 -26.37 11.61 10.20
CA MET A 80 -25.86 12.93 9.84
C MET A 80 -25.83 13.17 8.33
N PHE A 81 -25.99 12.12 7.60
CA PHE A 81 -26.00 12.13 6.16
C PHE A 81 -27.31 11.54 5.64
#